data_8edea9002dae04607d14d18793f7a81d
#
_entry.id   8edea9002dae04607d14d18793f7a81d
#
_cell.length_a   1.000
_cell.length_b   1.000
_cell.length_c   1.000
_cell.angle_alpha   90.00
_cell.angle_beta   90.00
_cell.angle_gamma   90.00
#
_symmetry.space_group_name_H-M   'P 1'
#
loop_
_entity.id
_entity.type
_entity.pdbx_description
1 polymer ?
#
loop_
_entity_poly.entity_id
_entity_poly.type
_entity_poly.pdbx_seq_one_letter_code
_entity_poly.pdbx_strand_id
1 'polypeptide(L)'
;MSYFKKICLSFAMLMLVACAGNRGQSISTQPKTLPNGSPAYDNAAIDSSYYMKQLAVLRADSLKAIESTDWLKFRKEFLKCRLSQPDRFSTTALELIIKQARKSGDSAEELKVSQELLDMDFTNISAHYTFVTTPSVDDNVKEFHKQVINGLLNSIRESGQGNSTETAMYVINIGEEYDFIYLSGFRPLRQELIEENGRHYDRLITDGGDGRKYQFYFDVTDFFGHY
;
A
#
# COMPACT_ATOMS: atom_id res chain seq x y z
N MET A 1 18.47 11.67 11.99
CA MET A 1 18.94 10.45 11.32
C MET A 1 18.93 9.17 12.17
N SER A 2 18.82 9.25 13.50
CA SER A 2 18.88 8.05 14.38
C SER A 2 17.51 7.39 14.66
N TYR A 3 16.40 8.06 14.44
CA TYR A 3 15.06 7.56 14.81
C TYR A 3 14.49 6.52 13.83
N PHE A 4 14.77 6.65 12.53
CA PHE A 4 14.22 5.75 11.50
C PHE A 4 14.81 4.33 11.52
N LYS A 5 16.10 4.18 11.90
CA LYS A 5 16.71 2.84 11.99
C LYS A 5 16.12 1.95 13.10
N LYS A 6 15.50 2.53 14.14
CA LYS A 6 14.90 1.77 15.25
C LYS A 6 13.45 1.34 15.00
N ILE A 7 12.75 1.99 14.09
CA ILE A 7 11.31 1.79 13.87
C ILE A 7 11.02 0.56 13.00
N CYS A 8 11.91 0.21 12.08
CA CYS A 8 11.72 -0.97 11.21
C CYS A 8 11.80 -2.33 11.93
N LEU A 9 12.30 -2.40 13.18
CA LEU A 9 12.42 -3.68 13.90
C LEU A 9 11.14 -4.11 14.63
N SER A 10 10.17 -3.21 14.85
CA SER A 10 8.94 -3.52 15.62
C SER A 10 7.81 -4.11 14.78
N PHE A 11 7.94 -4.14 13.45
CA PHE A 11 6.87 -4.59 12.53
C PHE A 11 6.56 -6.09 12.58
N ALA A 12 7.41 -6.90 13.20
CA ALA A 12 7.33 -8.36 13.11
C ALA A 12 6.41 -9.03 14.15
N MET A 13 5.88 -8.31 15.14
CA MET A 13 5.26 -8.97 16.31
C MET A 13 3.75 -8.79 16.46
N LEU A 14 3.09 -7.98 15.62
CA LEU A 14 1.66 -7.69 15.78
C LEU A 14 0.73 -8.41 14.78
N MET A 15 1.25 -9.23 13.87
CA MET A 15 0.44 -9.92 12.84
C MET A 15 -0.19 -11.26 13.27
N LEU A 16 -0.19 -11.62 14.56
CA LEU A 16 -0.59 -12.98 14.99
C LEU A 16 -1.85 -13.06 15.86
N VAL A 17 -2.66 -12.03 15.98
CA VAL A 17 -3.92 -12.13 16.76
C VAL A 17 -5.07 -11.45 16.02
N ALA A 18 -5.64 -12.09 15.05
CA ALA A 18 -7.06 -11.94 14.67
C ALA A 18 -7.46 -12.86 13.52
N CYS A 19 -7.37 -14.16 13.69
CA CYS A 19 -8.05 -15.12 12.82
C CYS A 19 -8.76 -16.17 13.67
N ALA A 20 -9.89 -15.80 14.26
CA ALA A 20 -10.88 -16.76 14.73
C ALA A 20 -12.25 -16.07 14.77
N GLY A 21 -13.06 -16.26 13.74
CA GLY A 21 -14.46 -15.89 13.86
C GLY A 21 -15.18 -15.70 12.53
N ASN A 22 -15.92 -16.73 12.16
CA ASN A 22 -17.14 -16.75 11.35
C ASN A 22 -17.04 -16.67 9.82
N ARG A 23 -17.28 -17.83 9.22
CA ARG A 23 -17.53 -18.01 7.78
C ARG A 23 -18.89 -17.42 7.38
N GLY A 24 -18.89 -16.19 6.93
CA GLY A 24 -19.98 -15.62 6.14
C GLY A 24 -19.80 -16.02 4.67
N GLN A 25 -20.85 -16.43 3.99
CA GLN A 25 -20.85 -16.93 2.61
C GLN A 25 -20.20 -15.92 1.66
N SER A 26 -19.04 -16.25 1.14
CA SER A 26 -18.41 -15.51 0.02
C SER A 26 -19.26 -15.75 -1.24
N ILE A 27 -19.66 -14.68 -1.92
CA ILE A 27 -20.06 -14.75 -3.31
C ILE A 27 -18.80 -15.16 -4.09
N SER A 28 -18.68 -16.45 -4.37
CA SER A 28 -17.60 -17.02 -5.15
C SER A 28 -17.73 -16.57 -6.60
N THR A 29 -17.06 -15.48 -6.96
CA THR A 29 -16.64 -15.27 -8.33
C THR A 29 -15.38 -16.09 -8.56
N GLN A 30 -15.52 -17.42 -8.62
CA GLN A 30 -14.41 -18.25 -9.06
C GLN A 30 -14.05 -17.84 -10.50
N PRO A 31 -12.78 -17.51 -10.78
CA PRO A 31 -12.36 -17.25 -12.13
C PRO A 31 -12.63 -18.49 -12.99
N LYS A 32 -13.07 -18.31 -14.25
CA LYS A 32 -13.17 -19.42 -15.19
C LYS A 32 -11.81 -20.10 -15.23
N THR A 33 -11.79 -21.43 -15.07
CA THR A 33 -10.56 -22.21 -15.17
C THR A 33 -10.29 -22.59 -16.62
N LEU A 34 -9.03 -22.52 -17.03
CA LEU A 34 -8.55 -23.09 -18.29
C LEU A 34 -8.64 -24.63 -18.21
N PRO A 35 -8.60 -25.36 -19.36
CA PRO A 35 -8.65 -26.82 -19.39
C PRO A 35 -7.58 -27.53 -18.53
N ASN A 36 -6.48 -26.85 -18.20
CA ASN A 36 -5.40 -27.32 -17.33
C ASN A 36 -5.62 -27.01 -15.84
N GLY A 37 -6.79 -26.46 -15.47
CA GLY A 37 -7.12 -26.10 -14.07
C GLY A 37 -6.59 -24.75 -13.61
N SER A 38 -5.84 -24.03 -14.45
CA SER A 38 -5.35 -22.68 -14.11
C SER A 38 -6.46 -21.63 -14.23
N PRO A 39 -6.45 -20.56 -13.41
CA PRO A 39 -7.39 -19.46 -13.55
C PRO A 39 -7.28 -18.79 -14.93
N ALA A 40 -8.40 -18.57 -15.61
CA ALA A 40 -8.45 -17.81 -16.85
C ALA A 40 -8.64 -16.32 -16.51
N TYR A 41 -7.55 -15.56 -16.48
CA TYR A 41 -7.60 -14.12 -16.24
C TYR A 41 -7.79 -13.33 -17.53
N ASP A 42 -8.61 -12.28 -17.48
CA ASP A 42 -8.74 -11.33 -18.59
C ASP A 42 -7.58 -10.33 -18.58
N ASN A 43 -6.44 -10.74 -19.12
CA ASN A 43 -5.27 -9.88 -19.24
C ASN A 43 -5.55 -8.62 -20.08
N ALA A 44 -6.39 -8.71 -21.12
CA ALA A 44 -6.71 -7.57 -21.97
C ALA A 44 -7.48 -6.49 -21.22
N ALA A 45 -8.40 -6.87 -20.32
CA ALA A 45 -9.11 -5.93 -19.48
C ALA A 45 -8.17 -5.18 -18.53
N ILE A 46 -7.21 -5.89 -17.91
CA ILE A 46 -6.19 -5.26 -17.06
C ILE A 46 -5.26 -4.36 -17.86
N ASP A 47 -4.71 -4.84 -18.97
CA ASP A 47 -3.75 -4.09 -19.80
C ASP A 47 -4.39 -2.83 -20.41
N SER A 48 -5.72 -2.81 -20.58
CA SER A 48 -6.50 -1.66 -21.01
C SER A 48 -7.01 -0.76 -19.85
N SER A 49 -6.75 -1.13 -18.59
CA SER A 49 -7.22 -0.39 -17.43
C SER A 49 -6.64 1.03 -17.34
N TYR A 50 -7.31 1.89 -16.57
CA TYR A 50 -6.79 3.23 -16.29
C TYR A 50 -5.44 3.15 -15.57
N TYR A 51 -5.29 2.22 -14.61
CA TYR A 51 -4.03 2.02 -13.90
C TYR A 51 -2.86 1.77 -14.86
N MET A 52 -2.96 0.78 -15.74
CA MET A 52 -1.87 0.42 -16.65
C MET A 52 -1.55 1.54 -17.65
N LYS A 53 -2.56 2.24 -18.16
CA LYS A 53 -2.36 3.40 -19.06
C LYS A 53 -1.65 4.54 -18.34
N GLN A 54 -2.08 4.88 -17.12
CA GLN A 54 -1.47 5.94 -16.35
C GLN A 54 -0.06 5.57 -15.89
N LEU A 55 0.16 4.30 -15.51
CA LEU A 55 1.49 3.78 -15.18
C LEU A 55 2.48 3.93 -16.35
N ALA A 56 2.03 3.63 -17.58
CA ALA A 56 2.86 3.82 -18.76
C ALA A 56 3.27 5.29 -18.96
N VAL A 57 2.34 6.23 -18.72
CA VAL A 57 2.61 7.68 -18.79
C VAL A 57 3.60 8.12 -17.69
N LEU A 58 3.38 7.67 -16.44
CA LEU A 58 4.28 7.97 -15.31
C LEU A 58 5.71 7.48 -15.56
N ARG A 59 5.86 6.32 -16.22
CA ARG A 59 7.18 5.76 -16.56
C ARG A 59 7.85 6.45 -17.77
N ALA A 60 7.08 7.06 -18.64
CA ALA A 60 7.60 7.70 -19.88
C ALA A 60 7.95 9.17 -19.69
N ASP A 61 7.15 9.95 -18.95
CA ASP A 61 7.31 11.42 -18.81
C ASP A 61 7.04 11.85 -17.35
N SER A 62 8.03 11.60 -16.54
CA SER A 62 7.95 11.44 -15.11
C SER A 62 7.32 12.59 -14.30
N LEU A 63 7.84 13.80 -14.34
CA LEU A 63 7.40 14.86 -13.41
C LEU A 63 6.06 15.49 -13.80
N LYS A 64 5.87 15.78 -15.07
CA LYS A 64 4.62 16.36 -15.57
C LYS A 64 3.44 15.40 -15.45
N ALA A 65 3.68 14.11 -15.61
CA ALA A 65 2.67 13.08 -15.45
C ALA A 65 2.19 12.99 -14.00
N ILE A 66 3.08 13.18 -13.01
CA ILE A 66 2.75 13.16 -11.59
C ILE A 66 1.71 14.23 -11.25
N GLU A 67 1.91 15.47 -11.72
CA GLU A 67 1.01 16.60 -11.47
C GLU A 67 -0.39 16.41 -12.04
N SER A 68 -0.51 15.69 -13.17
CA SER A 68 -1.79 15.43 -13.84
C SER A 68 -2.47 14.12 -13.43
N THR A 69 -1.85 13.32 -12.56
CA THR A 69 -2.39 12.03 -12.14
C THR A 69 -3.49 12.20 -11.09
N ASP A 70 -4.67 11.63 -11.36
CA ASP A 70 -5.69 11.40 -10.34
C ASP A 70 -5.25 10.20 -9.48
N TRP A 71 -4.53 10.49 -8.39
CA TRP A 71 -3.94 9.47 -7.52
C TRP A 71 -4.97 8.62 -6.79
N LEU A 72 -6.13 9.18 -6.43
CA LEU A 72 -7.20 8.39 -5.82
C LEU A 72 -7.76 7.36 -6.81
N LYS A 73 -8.04 7.80 -8.04
CA LYS A 73 -8.49 6.89 -9.10
C LYS A 73 -7.41 5.87 -9.45
N PHE A 74 -6.14 6.28 -9.51
CA PHE A 74 -5.01 5.39 -9.80
C PHE A 74 -4.92 4.25 -8.79
N ARG A 75 -5.00 4.54 -7.50
CA ARG A 75 -4.99 3.55 -6.42
C ARG A 75 -6.21 2.63 -6.49
N LYS A 76 -7.42 3.19 -6.65
CA LYS A 76 -8.66 2.40 -6.78
C LYS A 76 -8.63 1.44 -7.97
N GLU A 77 -8.12 1.88 -9.11
CA GLU A 77 -8.00 1.04 -10.30
C GLU A 77 -6.92 -0.04 -10.12
N PHE A 78 -5.82 0.26 -9.44
CA PHE A 78 -4.85 -0.77 -9.06
C PHE A 78 -5.48 -1.85 -8.16
N LEU A 79 -6.24 -1.46 -7.13
CA LEU A 79 -6.94 -2.42 -6.27
C LEU A 79 -7.84 -3.35 -7.09
N LYS A 80 -8.61 -2.83 -8.05
CA LYS A 80 -9.44 -3.65 -8.94
C LYS A 80 -8.59 -4.65 -9.76
N CYS A 81 -7.47 -4.20 -10.30
CA CYS A 81 -6.53 -5.07 -11.03
C CYS A 81 -6.01 -6.19 -10.11
N ARG A 82 -5.58 -5.85 -8.91
CA ARG A 82 -5.06 -6.81 -7.91
C ARG A 82 -6.11 -7.82 -7.50
N LEU A 83 -7.33 -7.39 -7.21
CA LEU A 83 -8.42 -8.29 -6.80
C LEU A 83 -8.88 -9.21 -7.95
N SER A 84 -8.79 -8.74 -9.19
CA SER A 84 -9.14 -9.56 -10.37
C SER A 84 -8.04 -10.57 -10.75
N GLN A 85 -6.78 -10.29 -10.43
CA GLN A 85 -5.62 -11.16 -10.72
C GLN A 85 -4.62 -11.16 -9.54
N PRO A 86 -4.98 -11.74 -8.40
CA PRO A 86 -4.14 -11.68 -7.19
C PRO A 86 -2.74 -12.27 -7.40
N ASP A 87 -2.60 -13.35 -8.17
CA ASP A 87 -1.29 -13.97 -8.44
C ASP A 87 -0.35 -13.07 -9.25
N ARG A 88 -0.89 -12.27 -10.18
CA ARG A 88 -0.11 -11.32 -11.00
C ARG A 88 0.45 -10.16 -10.17
N PHE A 89 -0.24 -9.76 -9.12
CA PHE A 89 0.09 -8.61 -8.29
C PHE A 89 0.50 -9.00 -6.85
N SER A 90 0.93 -10.26 -6.67
CA SER A 90 1.39 -10.74 -5.35
C SER A 90 2.79 -10.23 -5.05
N THR A 91 2.92 -9.38 -4.03
CA THR A 91 4.18 -8.74 -3.61
C THR A 91 4.81 -9.39 -2.38
N THR A 92 4.14 -10.35 -1.75
CA THR A 92 4.52 -10.93 -0.44
C THR A 92 5.96 -11.45 -0.40
N ALA A 93 6.42 -12.14 -1.45
CA ALA A 93 7.77 -12.68 -1.50
C ALA A 93 8.82 -11.55 -1.58
N LEU A 94 8.56 -10.50 -2.39
CA LEU A 94 9.45 -9.35 -2.54
C LEU A 94 9.53 -8.55 -1.25
N GLU A 95 8.42 -8.33 -0.56
CA GLU A 95 8.37 -7.64 0.73
C GLU A 95 9.21 -8.36 1.80
N LEU A 96 9.19 -9.71 1.80
CA LEU A 96 10.03 -10.50 2.71
C LEU A 96 11.53 -10.31 2.40
N ILE A 97 11.92 -10.30 1.13
CA ILE A 97 13.32 -10.08 0.72
C ILE A 97 13.75 -8.65 1.08
N ILE A 98 12.93 -7.63 0.81
CA ILE A 98 13.20 -6.25 1.21
C ILE A 98 13.41 -6.14 2.72
N LYS A 99 12.58 -6.80 3.52
CA LYS A 99 12.72 -6.83 4.97
C LYS A 99 14.05 -7.46 5.42
N GLN A 100 14.49 -8.53 4.75
CA GLN A 100 15.79 -9.17 5.05
C GLN A 100 16.96 -8.28 4.64
N ALA A 101 16.95 -7.71 3.43
CA ALA A 101 17.98 -6.81 2.93
C ALA A 101 18.12 -5.58 3.85
N ARG A 102 17.01 -4.99 4.28
CA ARG A 102 16.97 -3.87 5.25
C ARG A 102 17.60 -4.27 6.59
N LYS A 103 17.31 -5.47 7.09
CA LYS A 103 17.85 -5.99 8.35
C LYS A 103 19.36 -6.25 8.28
N SER A 104 19.86 -6.75 7.15
CA SER A 104 21.29 -6.99 6.92
C SER A 104 22.08 -5.71 6.56
N GLY A 105 21.37 -4.61 6.22
CA GLY A 105 21.98 -3.37 5.73
C GLY A 105 22.42 -3.46 4.25
N ASP A 106 21.93 -4.44 3.50
CA ASP A 106 22.19 -4.59 2.07
C ASP A 106 21.28 -3.64 1.28
N SER A 107 21.74 -2.40 1.13
CA SER A 107 20.98 -1.37 0.42
C SER A 107 20.91 -1.62 -1.08
N ALA A 108 21.82 -2.37 -1.66
CA ALA A 108 21.81 -2.68 -3.08
C ALA A 108 20.71 -3.69 -3.40
N GLU A 109 20.59 -4.76 -2.61
CA GLU A 109 19.50 -5.73 -2.74
C GLU A 109 18.16 -5.11 -2.38
N GLU A 110 18.08 -4.29 -1.30
CA GLU A 110 16.86 -3.57 -0.93
C GLU A 110 16.35 -2.70 -2.09
N LEU A 111 17.24 -1.95 -2.76
CA LEU A 111 16.89 -1.08 -3.88
C LEU A 111 16.42 -1.89 -5.10
N LYS A 112 17.16 -2.95 -5.45
CA LYS A 112 16.83 -3.82 -6.58
C LYS A 112 15.45 -4.45 -6.40
N VAL A 113 15.19 -5.07 -5.25
CA VAL A 113 13.90 -5.74 -5.00
C VAL A 113 12.76 -4.73 -4.84
N SER A 114 13.04 -3.51 -4.33
CA SER A 114 12.05 -2.42 -4.34
C SER A 114 11.66 -2.01 -5.75
N GLN A 115 12.59 -2.03 -6.73
CA GLN A 115 12.25 -1.79 -8.13
C GLN A 115 11.34 -2.90 -8.68
N GLU A 116 11.67 -4.18 -8.42
CA GLU A 116 10.85 -5.32 -8.84
C GLU A 116 9.44 -5.23 -8.24
N LEU A 117 9.32 -4.79 -6.99
CA LEU A 117 8.03 -4.56 -6.33
C LEU A 117 7.25 -3.44 -7.02
N LEU A 118 7.89 -2.31 -7.35
CA LEU A 118 7.24 -1.20 -8.06
C LEU A 118 6.82 -1.56 -9.49
N ASP A 119 7.45 -2.55 -10.10
CA ASP A 119 7.01 -3.09 -11.40
C ASP A 119 5.69 -3.85 -11.29
N MET A 120 5.38 -4.42 -10.13
CA MET A 120 4.13 -5.12 -9.84
C MET A 120 3.09 -4.20 -9.18
N ASP A 121 3.51 -3.38 -8.23
CA ASP A 121 2.67 -2.46 -7.45
C ASP A 121 3.32 -1.07 -7.37
N PHE A 122 2.98 -0.20 -8.32
CA PHE A 122 3.48 1.17 -8.34
C PHE A 122 2.83 2.07 -7.28
N THR A 123 1.84 1.57 -6.53
CA THR A 123 1.23 2.30 -5.41
C THR A 123 1.95 2.07 -4.07
N ASN A 124 2.98 1.23 -4.05
CA ASN A 124 3.68 0.86 -2.82
C ASN A 124 4.58 1.99 -2.32
N ILE A 125 4.09 2.73 -1.33
CA ILE A 125 4.76 3.91 -0.74
C ILE A 125 6.11 3.53 -0.13
N SER A 126 6.19 2.39 0.58
CA SER A 126 7.43 1.94 1.23
C SER A 126 8.54 1.62 0.23
N ALA A 127 8.20 1.05 -0.93
CA ALA A 127 9.16 0.79 -2.00
C ALA A 127 9.68 2.10 -2.63
N HIS A 128 8.80 3.06 -2.91
CA HIS A 128 9.23 4.40 -3.33
C HIS A 128 10.14 5.07 -2.28
N TYR A 129 9.83 4.91 -1.01
CA TYR A 129 10.62 5.49 0.08
C TYR A 129 12.06 4.93 0.14
N THR A 130 12.27 3.67 -0.25
CA THR A 130 13.63 3.09 -0.38
C THR A 130 14.49 3.93 -1.33
N PHE A 131 13.98 4.34 -2.48
CA PHE A 131 14.71 5.20 -3.43
C PHE A 131 15.06 6.55 -2.83
N VAL A 132 14.16 7.16 -2.07
CA VAL A 132 14.38 8.47 -1.43
C VAL A 132 15.47 8.41 -0.37
N THR A 133 15.56 7.30 0.38
CA THR A 133 16.45 7.17 1.55
C THR A 133 17.78 6.53 1.23
N THR A 134 17.95 5.91 0.07
CA THR A 134 19.20 5.27 -0.34
C THR A 134 20.23 6.32 -0.83
N PRO A 135 21.40 6.46 -0.17
CA PRO A 135 22.35 7.53 -0.49
C PRO A 135 22.89 7.49 -1.92
N SER A 136 23.05 6.30 -2.50
CA SER A 136 23.62 6.10 -3.85
C SER A 136 22.66 6.41 -4.99
N VAL A 137 21.40 6.68 -4.72
CA VAL A 137 20.40 7.04 -5.74
C VAL A 137 20.57 8.49 -6.16
N ASP A 138 20.47 8.76 -7.46
CA ASP A 138 20.54 10.10 -8.05
C ASP A 138 19.44 11.01 -7.50
N ASP A 139 19.74 12.30 -7.35
CA ASP A 139 18.82 13.27 -6.75
C ASP A 139 17.56 13.49 -7.59
N ASN A 140 17.62 13.39 -8.93
CA ASN A 140 16.43 13.51 -9.78
C ASN A 140 15.52 12.29 -9.60
N VAL A 141 16.11 11.09 -9.44
CA VAL A 141 15.35 9.87 -9.13
C VAL A 141 14.71 9.97 -7.76
N LYS A 142 15.45 10.45 -6.74
CA LYS A 142 14.87 10.71 -5.42
C LYS A 142 13.70 11.68 -5.48
N GLU A 143 13.85 12.78 -6.24
CA GLU A 143 12.79 13.78 -6.37
C GLU A 143 11.54 13.21 -7.03
N PHE A 144 11.71 12.41 -8.10
CA PHE A 144 10.60 11.70 -8.72
C PHE A 144 9.83 10.85 -7.70
N HIS A 145 10.53 10.00 -6.94
CA HIS A 145 9.89 9.12 -5.95
C HIS A 145 9.25 9.91 -4.79
N LYS A 146 9.82 11.04 -4.37
CA LYS A 146 9.19 11.95 -3.38
C LYS A 146 7.86 12.50 -3.88
N GLN A 147 7.81 12.94 -5.13
CA GLN A 147 6.58 13.47 -5.71
C GLN A 147 5.51 12.40 -5.86
N VAL A 148 5.88 11.16 -6.25
CA VAL A 148 4.95 10.03 -6.25
C VAL A 148 4.41 9.76 -4.84
N ILE A 149 5.28 9.68 -3.82
CA ILE A 149 4.87 9.51 -2.42
C ILE A 149 3.89 10.62 -2.00
N ASN A 150 4.20 11.87 -2.32
CA ASN A 150 3.32 13.00 -2.00
C ASN A 150 1.94 12.85 -2.68
N GLY A 151 1.89 12.45 -3.94
CA GLY A 151 0.64 12.19 -4.66
C GLY A 151 -0.20 11.09 -4.01
N LEU A 152 0.44 9.96 -3.66
CA LEU A 152 -0.22 8.84 -2.98
C LEU A 152 -0.74 9.26 -1.59
N LEU A 153 0.10 9.88 -0.75
CA LEU A 153 -0.29 10.32 0.60
C LEU A 153 -1.39 11.40 0.58
N ASN A 154 -1.29 12.36 -0.35
CA ASN A 154 -2.32 13.38 -0.49
C ASN A 154 -3.65 12.76 -0.91
N SER A 155 -3.65 11.77 -1.81
CA SER A 155 -4.88 11.09 -2.20
C SER A 155 -5.53 10.29 -1.06
N ILE A 156 -4.75 9.81 -0.08
CA ILE A 156 -5.27 9.22 1.16
C ILE A 156 -5.89 10.32 2.02
N ARG A 157 -5.14 11.41 2.29
CA ARG A 157 -5.57 12.52 3.15
C ARG A 157 -6.82 13.22 2.62
N GLU A 158 -6.93 13.42 1.31
CA GLU A 158 -8.05 14.09 0.68
C GLU A 158 -9.30 13.21 0.55
N SER A 159 -9.17 11.89 0.72
CA SER A 159 -10.31 10.96 0.66
C SER A 159 -11.20 10.99 1.89
N GLY A 160 -10.73 11.56 3.02
CA GLY A 160 -11.49 11.69 4.25
C GLY A 160 -10.73 12.43 5.33
N GLN A 161 -11.42 12.88 6.40
CA GLN A 161 -10.79 13.55 7.53
C GLN A 161 -10.12 12.57 8.51
N GLY A 162 -10.51 11.29 8.48
CA GLY A 162 -9.93 10.23 9.28
C GLY A 162 -10.20 10.31 10.78
N ASN A 163 -11.23 11.04 11.23
CA ASN A 163 -11.52 11.24 12.66
C ASN A 163 -12.72 10.42 13.17
N SER A 164 -13.45 9.77 12.29
CA SER A 164 -14.55 8.84 12.59
C SER A 164 -14.74 7.85 11.44
N THR A 165 -15.61 6.86 11.60
CA THR A 165 -15.99 5.91 10.54
C THR A 165 -16.65 6.60 9.36
N GLU A 166 -17.49 7.62 9.59
CA GLU A 166 -18.17 8.37 8.53
C GLU A 166 -17.22 9.21 7.67
N THR A 167 -16.08 9.58 8.24
CA THR A 167 -15.07 10.41 7.58
C THR A 167 -13.74 9.69 7.41
N ALA A 168 -13.76 8.35 7.43
CA ALA A 168 -12.57 7.52 7.32
C ALA A 168 -11.82 7.78 6.00
N MET A 169 -10.49 7.76 6.08
CA MET A 169 -9.64 7.86 4.90
C MET A 169 -9.65 6.55 4.12
N TYR A 170 -9.77 6.63 2.81
CA TYR A 170 -9.78 5.46 1.94
C TYR A 170 -8.36 4.93 1.70
N VAL A 171 -8.17 3.64 1.92
CA VAL A 171 -6.92 2.91 1.65
C VAL A 171 -7.19 1.66 0.82
N ILE A 172 -6.17 1.13 0.16
CA ILE A 172 -6.26 -0.05 -0.72
C ILE A 172 -5.52 -1.27 -0.17
N ASN A 173 -4.80 -1.11 0.92
CA ASN A 173 -4.14 -2.18 1.68
C ASN A 173 -3.71 -1.67 3.05
N ILE A 174 -3.38 -2.59 3.95
CA ILE A 174 -2.89 -2.27 5.30
C ILE A 174 -1.56 -1.49 5.28
N GLY A 175 -0.70 -1.75 4.29
CA GLY A 175 0.58 -1.04 4.17
C GLY A 175 0.40 0.48 4.06
N GLU A 176 -0.61 0.94 3.29
CA GLU A 176 -0.91 2.37 3.14
C GLU A 176 -1.31 3.04 4.47
N GLU A 177 -2.02 2.35 5.36
CA GLU A 177 -2.38 2.88 6.68
C GLU A 177 -1.12 3.21 7.48
N TYR A 178 -0.22 2.23 7.56
CA TYR A 178 1.01 2.36 8.33
C TYR A 178 1.98 3.37 7.70
N ASP A 179 2.15 3.35 6.37
CA ASP A 179 2.97 4.31 5.65
C ASP A 179 2.46 5.74 5.84
N PHE A 180 1.13 5.94 5.77
CA PHE A 180 0.50 7.22 6.05
C PHE A 180 0.79 7.71 7.48
N ILE A 181 0.63 6.83 8.48
CA ILE A 181 0.88 7.15 9.90
C ILE A 181 2.36 7.52 10.12
N TYR A 182 3.29 6.68 9.64
CA TYR A 182 4.72 6.93 9.83
C TYR A 182 5.22 8.18 9.11
N LEU A 183 4.82 8.38 7.86
CA LEU A 183 5.25 9.53 7.07
C LEU A 183 4.55 10.83 7.51
N SER A 184 3.44 10.75 8.23
CA SER A 184 2.82 11.87 8.93
C SER A 184 3.45 12.16 10.30
N GLY A 185 4.49 11.42 10.72
CA GLY A 185 5.24 11.66 11.95
C GLY A 185 4.65 11.00 13.19
N PHE A 186 3.67 10.12 13.04
CA PHE A 186 3.05 9.38 14.13
C PHE A 186 3.64 7.98 14.27
N ARG A 187 3.50 7.39 15.45
CA ARG A 187 3.89 6.01 15.73
C ARG A 187 2.65 5.19 16.11
N PRO A 188 2.31 4.13 15.38
CA PRO A 188 1.18 3.28 15.72
C PRO A 188 1.43 2.55 17.04
N LEU A 189 0.40 2.53 17.90
CA LEU A 189 0.39 1.84 19.19
C LEU A 189 -0.55 0.63 19.18
N ARG A 190 -1.73 0.77 18.55
CA ARG A 190 -2.77 -0.25 18.51
C ARG A 190 -3.64 -0.05 17.28
N GLN A 191 -4.06 -1.15 16.67
CA GLN A 191 -5.06 -1.21 15.60
C GLN A 191 -6.29 -1.96 16.10
N GLU A 192 -7.47 -1.51 15.69
CA GLU A 192 -8.76 -2.10 16.00
C GLU A 192 -9.62 -2.11 14.74
N LEU A 193 -10.15 -3.29 14.42
CA LEU A 193 -11.15 -3.43 13.36
C LEU A 193 -12.53 -3.04 13.89
N ILE A 194 -13.25 -2.22 13.14
CA ILE A 194 -14.62 -1.78 13.40
C ILE A 194 -15.49 -2.21 12.24
N GLU A 195 -16.60 -2.88 12.53
CA GLU A 195 -17.65 -3.17 11.57
C GLU A 195 -18.86 -2.28 11.87
N GLU A 196 -19.26 -1.48 10.88
CA GLU A 196 -20.38 -0.57 11.02
C GLU A 196 -21.15 -0.46 9.71
N ASN A 197 -22.48 -0.67 9.75
CA ASN A 197 -23.36 -0.60 8.58
C ASN A 197 -22.91 -1.48 7.40
N GLY A 198 -22.30 -2.64 7.68
CA GLY A 198 -21.79 -3.57 6.67
C GLY A 198 -20.48 -3.11 5.99
N ARG A 199 -19.82 -2.11 6.54
CA ARG A 199 -18.50 -1.64 6.12
C ARG A 199 -17.46 -1.94 7.19
N HIS A 200 -16.20 -2.02 6.78
CA HIS A 200 -15.08 -2.34 7.64
C HIS A 200 -14.10 -1.17 7.69
N TYR A 201 -13.69 -0.84 8.92
CA TYR A 201 -12.79 0.27 9.17
C TYR A 201 -11.69 -0.16 10.13
N ASP A 202 -10.48 0.30 9.89
CA ASP A 202 -9.40 0.19 10.86
C ASP A 202 -9.24 1.51 11.62
N ARG A 203 -9.22 1.41 12.96
CA ARG A 203 -8.87 2.51 13.84
C ARG A 203 -7.46 2.32 14.36
N LEU A 204 -6.54 3.20 13.95
CA LEU A 204 -5.18 3.22 14.48
C LEU A 204 -5.07 4.25 15.59
N ILE A 205 -4.69 3.78 16.80
CA ILE A 205 -4.30 4.64 17.92
C ILE A 205 -2.81 4.85 17.83
N THR A 206 -2.37 6.11 17.86
CA THR A 206 -0.99 6.50 17.58
C THR A 206 -0.44 7.42 18.67
N ASP A 207 0.90 7.47 18.76
CA ASP A 207 1.65 8.40 19.58
C ASP A 207 2.19 9.52 18.65
N GLY A 208 1.89 10.76 18.99
CA GLY A 208 2.36 11.94 18.26
C GLY A 208 3.76 12.41 18.67
N GLY A 209 4.40 11.76 19.66
CA GLY A 209 5.71 12.20 20.17
C GLY A 209 5.66 13.42 21.07
N ASP A 210 4.48 14.03 21.26
CA ASP A 210 4.19 15.16 22.13
C ASP A 210 3.53 14.76 23.45
N GLY A 211 3.49 13.45 23.74
CA GLY A 211 2.82 12.86 24.91
C GLY A 211 1.31 12.67 24.72
N ARG A 212 0.77 12.98 23.55
CA ARG A 212 -0.64 12.80 23.21
C ARG A 212 -0.85 11.58 22.33
N LYS A 213 -2.03 10.99 22.45
CA LYS A 213 -2.51 9.93 21.57
C LYS A 213 -3.48 10.53 20.55
N TYR A 214 -3.35 10.07 19.30
CA TYR A 214 -4.20 10.45 18.20
C TYR A 214 -4.87 9.19 17.65
N GLN A 215 -6.00 9.36 16.96
CA GLN A 215 -6.74 8.27 16.34
C GLN A 215 -6.97 8.60 14.88
N PHE A 216 -6.75 7.60 14.03
CA PHE A 216 -7.01 7.69 12.60
C PHE A 216 -7.91 6.54 12.19
N TYR A 217 -8.93 6.85 11.38
CA TYR A 217 -9.87 5.87 10.85
C TYR A 217 -9.63 5.70 9.36
N PHE A 218 -9.48 4.45 8.95
CA PHE A 218 -9.27 4.05 7.56
C PHE A 218 -10.42 3.15 7.10
N ASP A 219 -10.93 3.41 5.90
CA ASP A 219 -11.92 2.57 5.25
C ASP A 219 -11.20 1.44 4.50
N VAL A 220 -11.36 0.22 4.99
CA VAL A 220 -10.73 -0.99 4.48
C VAL A 220 -11.70 -1.91 3.74
N THR A 221 -12.94 -1.48 3.58
CA THR A 221 -14.06 -2.29 3.07
C THR A 221 -13.75 -2.96 1.75
N ASP A 222 -13.13 -2.25 0.80
CA ASP A 222 -12.94 -2.74 -0.57
C ASP A 222 -11.92 -3.88 -0.69
N PHE A 223 -11.03 -4.04 0.28
CA PHE A 223 -10.04 -5.13 0.28
C PHE A 223 -10.18 -6.08 1.50
N PHE A 224 -11.13 -5.83 2.39
CA PHE A 224 -11.36 -6.68 3.56
C PHE A 224 -11.68 -8.12 3.16
N GLY A 225 -10.95 -9.08 3.76
CA GLY A 225 -11.08 -10.51 3.44
C GLY A 225 -10.34 -10.98 2.17
N HIS A 226 -9.54 -10.11 1.55
CA HIS A 226 -8.73 -10.40 0.35
C HIS A 226 -7.22 -10.27 0.62
N TYR A 227 -6.75 -10.80 1.78
CA TYR A 227 -5.34 -10.79 2.18
C TYR A 227 -4.59 -12.01 1.66
#